data_09d5157c27e0e1a672251ff5f2090cec
#
_entry.id   09d5157c27e0e1a672251ff5f2090cec
#
_cell.length_a   1.000
_cell.length_b   1.000
_cell.length_c   1.000
_cell.angle_alpha   90.00
_cell.angle_beta   90.00
_cell.angle_gamma   90.00
#
_symmetry.space_group_name_H-M   'P 1'
#
loop_
_entity.id
_entity.type
_entity.pdbx_description
1 polymer ?
#
loop_
_entity_poly.entity_id
_entity_poly.type
_entity_poly.pdbx_seq_one_letter_code
_entity_poly.pdbx_strand_id
1 'polypeptide(L)'
;MERKQTATQSQKLMVFVLSMSLYGLATLFTELIPSFQVGIVEFSVEYFLFIPLVLAMLFDPMSAALGAATGELVFSEIMLGQFGGLGELEKFITVTIGVYIAGRLVKNPKNRKVVAASAIGGVIIQQFLGTVVDILKVQFAVSDFEAVPGLPESVFATEGFAFLNDVLFSGILFCMLPTLFLVPKLYGKIEPLLGMQPRTEKTALEPINLKVIV
;
A
#
# COMPACT_ATOMS: atom_id res chain seq x y z
N MET A 1 -11.62 -19.38 -29.09
CA MET A 1 -10.62 -18.31 -28.81
C MET A 1 -11.24 -17.34 -27.83
N GLU A 2 -11.01 -17.53 -26.52
CA GLU A 2 -11.43 -16.54 -25.52
C GLU A 2 -10.50 -15.34 -25.66
N ARG A 3 -11.05 -14.19 -26.02
CA ARG A 3 -10.32 -12.92 -26.01
C ARG A 3 -9.91 -12.61 -24.57
N LYS A 4 -8.61 -12.59 -24.31
CA LYS A 4 -8.06 -11.99 -23.09
C LYS A 4 -8.56 -10.55 -23.00
N GLN A 5 -9.50 -10.28 -22.12
CA GLN A 5 -9.90 -8.90 -21.84
C GLN A 5 -8.89 -8.31 -20.86
N THR A 6 -7.88 -7.67 -21.39
CA THR A 6 -7.10 -6.70 -20.62
C THR A 6 -8.01 -5.53 -20.28
N ALA A 7 -7.93 -5.03 -19.04
CA ALA A 7 -8.70 -3.86 -18.64
C ALA A 7 -8.49 -2.71 -19.63
N THR A 8 -9.58 -2.08 -20.05
CA THR A 8 -9.53 -0.92 -20.95
C THR A 8 -8.91 0.28 -20.23
N GLN A 9 -8.42 1.27 -20.97
CA GLN A 9 -7.87 2.50 -20.38
C GLN A 9 -8.90 3.21 -19.47
N SER A 10 -10.16 3.23 -19.88
CA SER A 10 -11.25 3.79 -19.06
C SER A 10 -11.42 3.04 -17.74
N GLN A 11 -11.37 1.71 -17.76
CA GLN A 11 -11.47 0.89 -16.56
C GLN A 11 -10.26 1.08 -15.63
N LYS A 12 -9.06 1.19 -16.18
CA LYS A 12 -7.84 1.51 -15.40
C LYS A 12 -7.94 2.88 -14.75
N LEU A 13 -8.43 3.88 -15.48
CA LEU A 13 -8.65 5.21 -14.93
C LEU A 13 -9.71 5.19 -13.81
N MET A 14 -10.79 4.43 -13.97
CA MET A 14 -11.79 4.27 -12.91
C MET A 14 -11.19 3.65 -11.63
N VAL A 15 -10.35 2.62 -11.75
CA VAL A 15 -9.65 2.00 -10.61
C VAL A 15 -8.69 2.99 -9.96
N PHE A 16 -7.94 3.75 -10.77
CA PHE A 16 -7.04 4.80 -10.28
C PHE A 16 -7.81 5.85 -9.46
N VAL A 17 -8.87 6.43 -10.03
CA VAL A 17 -9.67 7.47 -9.35
C VAL A 17 -10.34 6.92 -8.09
N LEU A 18 -10.87 5.69 -8.16
CA LEU A 18 -11.49 5.04 -7.00
C LEU A 18 -10.48 4.83 -5.87
N SER A 19 -9.28 4.33 -6.19
CA SER A 19 -8.21 4.13 -5.20
C SER A 19 -7.74 5.47 -4.63
N MET A 20 -7.50 6.45 -5.49
CA MET A 20 -7.10 7.81 -5.11
C MET A 20 -8.10 8.43 -4.13
N SER A 21 -9.39 8.38 -4.46
CA SER A 21 -10.42 9.01 -3.64
C SER A 21 -10.64 8.28 -2.31
N LEU A 22 -10.77 6.95 -2.35
CA LEU A 22 -11.07 6.19 -1.13
C LEU A 22 -9.89 6.18 -0.16
N TYR A 23 -8.69 5.92 -0.67
CA TYR A 23 -7.51 5.87 0.19
C TYR A 23 -7.08 7.29 0.61
N GLY A 24 -7.08 8.26 -0.29
CA GLY A 24 -6.71 9.64 0.03
C GLY A 24 -7.65 10.27 1.07
N LEU A 25 -8.98 10.06 0.96
CA LEU A 25 -9.89 10.50 2.02
C LEU A 25 -9.66 9.75 3.33
N ALA A 26 -9.35 8.47 3.27
CA ALA A 26 -9.08 7.66 4.46
C ALA A 26 -7.80 8.11 5.16
N THR A 27 -6.73 8.42 4.44
CA THR A 27 -5.48 8.96 5.01
C THR A 27 -5.71 10.34 5.63
N LEU A 28 -6.51 11.20 4.99
CA LEU A 28 -6.92 12.48 5.59
C LEU A 28 -7.57 12.29 6.97
N PHE A 29 -8.42 11.27 7.14
CA PHE A 29 -8.98 10.94 8.45
C PHE A 29 -7.94 10.42 9.43
N THR A 30 -6.95 9.66 8.96
CA THR A 30 -5.86 9.15 9.81
C THR A 30 -5.05 10.30 10.41
N GLU A 31 -4.74 11.34 9.63
CA GLU A 31 -4.03 12.52 10.10
C GLU A 31 -4.79 13.33 11.16
N LEU A 32 -6.11 13.18 11.21
CA LEU A 32 -6.93 13.78 12.26
C LEU A 32 -6.93 12.98 13.57
N ILE A 33 -6.46 11.75 13.55
CA ILE A 33 -6.34 10.89 14.73
C ILE A 33 -4.96 11.10 15.33
N PRO A 34 -4.85 11.69 16.54
CA PRO A 34 -3.54 11.91 17.14
C PRO A 34 -2.81 10.58 17.35
N SER A 35 -1.54 10.51 16.97
CA SER A 35 -0.68 9.41 17.37
C SER A 35 -0.56 9.37 18.89
N PHE A 36 -0.54 8.19 19.48
CA PHE A 36 -0.34 8.02 20.90
C PHE A 36 0.71 6.97 21.19
N GLN A 37 1.51 7.22 22.21
CA GLN A 37 2.56 6.30 22.65
C GLN A 37 2.11 5.52 23.88
N VAL A 38 2.37 4.21 23.86
CA VAL A 38 2.23 3.36 25.03
C VAL A 38 3.58 2.72 25.33
N GLY A 39 4.29 3.27 26.29
CA GLY A 39 5.68 2.89 26.57
C GLY A 39 6.61 3.34 25.43
N ILE A 40 7.26 2.37 24.80
CA ILE A 40 8.16 2.59 23.64
C ILE A 40 7.45 2.41 22.30
N VAL A 41 6.17 2.05 22.29
CA VAL A 41 5.41 1.77 21.07
C VAL A 41 4.64 3.03 20.68
N GLU A 42 4.94 3.55 19.53
CA GLU A 42 4.14 4.58 18.89
C GLU A 42 3.07 3.92 18.02
N PHE A 43 1.82 4.31 18.24
CA PHE A 43 0.69 3.87 17.43
C PHE A 43 0.37 4.89 16.35
N SER A 44 1.33 5.08 15.44
CA SER A 44 1.08 5.75 14.17
C SER A 44 0.80 4.68 13.12
N VAL A 45 -0.45 4.31 12.96
CA VAL A 45 -0.85 3.13 12.21
C VAL A 45 -1.48 3.52 10.88
N GLU A 46 -1.04 2.90 9.81
CA GLU A 46 -1.71 3.00 8.49
C GLU A 46 -3.03 2.22 8.48
N TYR A 47 -4.07 2.76 9.14
CA TYR A 47 -5.34 2.06 9.37
C TYR A 47 -6.05 1.62 8.10
N PHE A 48 -5.86 2.32 6.99
CA PHE A 48 -6.68 2.17 5.78
C PHE A 48 -5.93 1.62 4.56
N LEU A 49 -4.67 1.22 4.71
CA LEU A 49 -3.89 0.64 3.60
C LEU A 49 -4.53 -0.63 3.00
N PHE A 50 -5.43 -1.29 3.74
CA PHE A 50 -6.23 -2.40 3.17
C PHE A 50 -7.09 -1.97 1.98
N ILE A 51 -7.49 -0.70 1.86
CA ILE A 51 -8.34 -0.22 0.75
C ILE A 51 -7.63 -0.40 -0.60
N PRO A 52 -6.45 0.20 -0.84
CA PRO A 52 -5.75 0.01 -2.09
C PRO A 52 -5.27 -1.44 -2.30
N LEU A 53 -4.97 -2.18 -1.22
CA LEU A 53 -4.65 -3.60 -1.33
C LEU A 53 -5.82 -4.41 -1.89
N VAL A 54 -7.03 -4.21 -1.39
CA VAL A 54 -8.25 -4.85 -1.90
C VAL A 54 -8.46 -4.50 -3.37
N LEU A 55 -8.34 -3.22 -3.74
CA LEU A 55 -8.51 -2.77 -5.12
C LEU A 55 -7.43 -3.34 -6.04
N ALA A 56 -6.17 -3.39 -5.61
CA ALA A 56 -5.08 -3.97 -6.38
C ALA A 56 -5.23 -5.48 -6.58
N MET A 57 -5.80 -6.19 -5.60
CA MET A 57 -6.00 -7.63 -5.67
C MET A 57 -7.21 -8.01 -6.55
N LEU A 58 -8.24 -7.19 -6.61
CA LEU A 58 -9.46 -7.44 -7.37
C LEU A 58 -9.42 -6.85 -8.78
N PHE A 59 -8.78 -5.71 -8.95
CA PHE A 59 -8.72 -4.96 -10.21
C PHE A 59 -7.31 -4.90 -10.79
N ASP A 60 -6.96 -3.78 -11.43
CA ASP A 60 -5.63 -3.54 -11.99
C ASP A 60 -4.65 -3.06 -10.91
N PRO A 61 -3.60 -3.84 -10.59
CA PRO A 61 -2.68 -3.52 -9.51
C PRO A 61 -1.95 -2.19 -9.67
N MET A 62 -1.54 -1.85 -10.90
CA MET A 62 -0.80 -0.63 -11.15
C MET A 62 -1.70 0.61 -10.97
N SER A 63 -2.92 0.55 -11.51
CA SER A 63 -3.87 1.67 -11.38
C SER A 63 -4.27 1.89 -9.92
N ALA A 64 -4.49 0.81 -9.16
CA ALA A 64 -4.81 0.90 -7.74
C ALA A 64 -3.63 1.47 -6.93
N ALA A 65 -2.40 1.02 -7.20
CA ALA A 65 -1.21 1.47 -6.51
C ALA A 65 -0.90 2.95 -6.77
N LEU A 66 -0.88 3.35 -8.04
CA LEU A 66 -0.67 4.76 -8.41
C LEU A 66 -1.79 5.66 -7.87
N GLY A 67 -3.05 5.19 -7.92
CA GLY A 67 -4.17 5.91 -7.35
C GLY A 67 -4.00 6.13 -5.85
N ALA A 68 -3.63 5.10 -5.09
CA ALA A 68 -3.40 5.20 -3.66
C ALA A 68 -2.29 6.21 -3.32
N ALA A 69 -1.12 6.06 -3.92
CA ALA A 69 0.01 6.94 -3.68
C ALA A 69 -0.31 8.41 -4.07
N THR A 70 -1.04 8.61 -5.18
CA THR A 70 -1.50 9.95 -5.56
C THR A 70 -2.53 10.49 -4.57
N GLY A 71 -3.43 9.65 -4.07
CA GLY A 71 -4.45 10.04 -3.09
C GLY A 71 -3.83 10.49 -1.78
N GLU A 72 -2.89 9.73 -1.25
CA GLU A 72 -2.14 10.08 -0.05
C GLU A 72 -1.41 11.41 -0.23
N LEU A 73 -0.63 11.54 -1.30
CA LEU A 73 0.11 12.77 -1.60
C LEU A 73 -0.82 14.00 -1.70
N VAL A 74 -1.94 13.89 -2.38
CA VAL A 74 -2.85 15.02 -2.60
C VAL A 74 -3.64 15.36 -1.34
N PHE A 75 -4.23 14.36 -0.68
CA PHE A 75 -5.17 14.61 0.42
C PHE A 75 -4.46 14.81 1.76
N SER A 76 -3.46 14.00 2.09
CA SER A 76 -2.74 14.13 3.35
C SER A 76 -1.68 15.23 3.29
N GLU A 77 -0.84 15.24 2.26
CA GLU A 77 0.33 16.11 2.27
C GLU A 77 0.03 17.51 1.70
N ILE A 78 -0.53 17.56 0.47
CA ILE A 78 -0.75 18.87 -0.19
C ILE A 78 -1.91 19.63 0.46
N MET A 79 -3.07 18.96 0.69
CA MET A 79 -4.25 19.65 1.21
C MET A 79 -4.10 20.07 2.68
N LEU A 80 -3.36 19.31 3.50
CA LEU A 80 -3.06 19.67 4.87
C LEU A 80 -1.86 20.62 5.00
N GLY A 81 -1.17 20.91 3.91
CA GLY A 81 0.02 21.77 3.92
C GLY A 81 1.25 21.15 4.58
N GLN A 82 1.29 19.83 4.65
CA GLN A 82 2.39 19.07 5.28
C GLN A 82 3.47 18.66 4.29
N PHE A 83 3.33 19.01 3.00
CA PHE A 83 4.26 18.60 1.96
C PHE A 83 5.71 19.00 2.26
N GLY A 84 6.50 18.00 2.69
CA GLY A 84 7.91 18.14 3.09
C GLY A 84 8.93 17.90 1.97
N GLY A 85 8.49 17.80 0.72
CA GLY A 85 9.40 17.63 -0.42
C GLY A 85 9.83 16.18 -0.69
N LEU A 86 11.12 15.86 -0.53
CA LEU A 86 11.66 14.54 -0.90
C LEU A 86 11.09 13.37 -0.05
N GLY A 87 10.72 13.64 1.21
CA GLY A 87 10.12 12.62 2.07
C GLY A 87 8.79 12.08 1.53
N GLU A 88 7.99 12.96 0.92
CA GLU A 88 6.70 12.57 0.36
C GLU A 88 6.83 11.79 -0.96
N LEU A 89 7.90 12.08 -1.72
CA LEU A 89 8.21 11.28 -2.90
C LEU A 89 8.59 9.84 -2.52
N GLU A 90 9.23 9.66 -1.38
CA GLU A 90 9.51 8.34 -0.81
C GLU A 90 8.23 7.57 -0.51
N LYS A 91 7.30 8.15 0.26
CA LYS A 91 6.00 7.54 0.57
C LYS A 91 5.27 7.17 -0.73
N PHE A 92 5.25 8.08 -1.71
CA PHE A 92 4.65 7.80 -3.02
C PHE A 92 5.25 6.55 -3.68
N ILE A 93 6.57 6.39 -3.66
CA ILE A 93 7.27 5.26 -4.28
C ILE A 93 7.01 3.97 -3.48
N THR A 94 7.15 4.01 -2.16
CA THR A 94 7.03 2.82 -1.29
C THR A 94 5.61 2.27 -1.29
N VAL A 95 4.59 3.11 -1.19
CA VAL A 95 3.17 2.74 -1.30
C VAL A 95 2.88 2.14 -2.68
N THR A 96 3.36 2.80 -3.75
CA THR A 96 3.17 2.29 -5.12
C THR A 96 3.76 0.89 -5.27
N ILE A 97 4.99 0.66 -4.83
CA ILE A 97 5.66 -0.64 -4.95
C ILE A 97 4.96 -1.70 -4.09
N GLY A 98 4.67 -1.40 -2.82
CA GLY A 98 4.04 -2.34 -1.90
C GLY A 98 2.67 -2.80 -2.37
N VAL A 99 1.79 -1.86 -2.72
CA VAL A 99 0.44 -2.15 -3.21
C VAL A 99 0.48 -2.88 -4.55
N TYR A 100 1.35 -2.46 -5.48
CA TYR A 100 1.51 -3.14 -6.76
C TYR A 100 1.94 -4.59 -6.61
N ILE A 101 2.96 -4.85 -5.78
CA ILE A 101 3.47 -6.21 -5.55
C ILE A 101 2.40 -7.07 -4.89
N ALA A 102 1.71 -6.56 -3.85
CA ALA A 102 0.61 -7.28 -3.22
C ALA A 102 -0.46 -7.70 -4.24
N GLY A 103 -0.88 -6.78 -5.09
CA GLY A 103 -1.86 -7.05 -6.14
C GLY A 103 -1.38 -8.05 -7.19
N ARG A 104 -0.07 -8.10 -7.48
CA ARG A 104 0.54 -9.04 -8.44
C ARG A 104 0.74 -10.44 -7.87
N LEU A 105 0.99 -10.55 -6.58
CA LEU A 105 1.20 -11.83 -5.90
C LEU A 105 -0.10 -12.63 -5.78
N VAL A 106 -1.27 -11.99 -5.74
CA VAL A 106 -2.56 -12.68 -5.67
C VAL A 106 -2.90 -13.33 -6.99
N LYS A 107 -2.71 -14.64 -7.07
CA LYS A 107 -3.12 -15.46 -8.21
C LYS A 107 -4.58 -15.91 -8.10
N ASN A 108 -5.05 -16.19 -6.89
CA ASN A 108 -6.41 -16.66 -6.63
C ASN A 108 -7.03 -15.85 -5.47
N PRO A 109 -7.87 -14.84 -5.76
CA PRO A 109 -8.51 -14.02 -4.74
C PRO A 109 -9.47 -14.76 -3.80
N LYS A 110 -9.91 -15.97 -4.15
CA LYS A 110 -10.74 -16.83 -3.26
C LYS A 110 -9.92 -17.53 -2.19
N ASN A 111 -8.63 -17.73 -2.42
CA ASN A 111 -7.75 -18.42 -1.48
C ASN A 111 -7.25 -17.45 -0.41
N ARG A 112 -7.83 -17.54 0.79
CA ARG A 112 -7.51 -16.70 1.93
C ARG A 112 -6.01 -16.69 2.29
N LYS A 113 -5.32 -17.85 2.18
CA LYS A 113 -3.90 -17.95 2.49
C LYS A 113 -3.05 -17.14 1.50
N VAL A 114 -3.40 -17.19 0.21
CA VAL A 114 -2.72 -16.43 -0.83
C VAL A 114 -2.98 -14.92 -0.63
N VAL A 115 -4.23 -14.54 -0.32
CA VAL A 115 -4.58 -13.14 -0.04
C VAL A 115 -3.81 -12.61 1.17
N ALA A 116 -3.80 -13.37 2.29
CA ALA A 116 -3.06 -12.95 3.49
C ALA A 116 -1.56 -12.83 3.23
N ALA A 117 -0.95 -13.84 2.59
CA ALA A 117 0.47 -13.81 2.26
C ALA A 117 0.85 -12.67 1.31
N SER A 118 -0.04 -12.35 0.35
CA SER A 118 0.20 -11.24 -0.58
C SER A 118 0.03 -9.88 0.09
N ALA A 119 -0.96 -9.74 0.98
CA ALA A 119 -1.16 -8.49 1.73
C ALA A 119 0.04 -8.20 2.64
N ILE A 120 0.42 -9.16 3.49
CA ILE A 120 1.55 -8.97 4.40
C ILE A 120 2.88 -8.82 3.64
N GLY A 121 3.07 -9.56 2.54
CA GLY A 121 4.25 -9.42 1.68
C GLY A 121 4.37 -8.02 1.06
N GLY A 122 3.27 -7.43 0.61
CA GLY A 122 3.26 -6.06 0.10
C GLY A 122 3.61 -5.04 1.17
N VAL A 123 3.04 -5.18 2.38
CA VAL A 123 3.35 -4.30 3.52
C VAL A 123 4.82 -4.44 3.96
N ILE A 124 5.33 -5.67 4.09
CA ILE A 124 6.74 -5.88 4.44
C ILE A 124 7.66 -5.17 3.44
N ILE A 125 7.38 -5.26 2.14
CA ILE A 125 8.19 -4.61 1.11
C ILE A 125 8.08 -3.08 1.22
N GLN A 126 6.88 -2.54 1.41
CA GLN A 126 6.65 -1.11 1.58
C GLN A 126 7.44 -0.59 2.79
N GLN A 127 7.26 -1.19 3.95
CA GLN A 127 7.91 -0.77 5.20
C GLN A 127 9.43 -0.98 5.14
N PHE A 128 9.90 -2.06 4.54
CA PHE A 128 11.34 -2.27 4.34
C PHE A 128 11.99 -1.19 3.48
N LEU A 129 11.33 -0.79 2.39
CA LEU A 129 11.83 0.28 1.54
C LEU A 129 11.84 1.62 2.29
N GLY A 130 10.78 1.95 3.04
CA GLY A 130 10.72 3.13 3.90
C GLY A 130 11.87 3.14 4.92
N THR A 131 12.00 2.08 5.70
CA THR A 131 13.09 1.93 6.69
C THR A 131 14.48 2.14 6.07
N VAL A 132 14.73 1.57 4.88
CA VAL A 132 16.03 1.77 4.19
C VAL A 132 16.25 3.24 3.85
N VAL A 133 15.23 3.94 3.37
CA VAL A 133 15.36 5.37 3.02
C VAL A 133 15.52 6.22 4.27
N ASP A 134 14.81 5.94 5.36
CA ASP A 134 14.95 6.69 6.63
C ASP A 134 16.35 6.52 7.22
N ILE A 135 16.91 5.30 7.22
CA ILE A 135 18.30 5.08 7.59
C ILE A 135 19.26 5.92 6.71
N LEU A 136 19.03 5.95 5.41
CA LEU A 136 19.85 6.73 4.48
C LEU A 136 19.72 8.25 4.73
N LYS A 137 18.52 8.76 4.99
CA LYS A 137 18.30 10.18 5.32
C LYS A 137 19.12 10.58 6.54
N VAL A 138 19.12 9.79 7.61
CA VAL A 138 19.92 10.07 8.81
C VAL A 138 21.41 9.98 8.51
N GLN A 139 21.86 8.96 7.76
CA GLN A 139 23.28 8.83 7.42
C GLN A 139 23.81 9.95 6.52
N PHE A 140 22.98 10.50 5.65
CA PHE A 140 23.34 11.63 4.79
C PHE A 140 23.02 13.00 5.42
N ALA A 141 22.65 13.04 6.70
CA ALA A 141 22.29 14.27 7.44
C ALA A 141 21.18 15.08 6.75
N VAL A 142 20.23 14.38 6.12
CA VAL A 142 19.01 14.98 5.56
C VAL A 142 17.94 15.12 6.64
N SER A 143 17.95 14.24 7.63
CA SER A 143 17.11 14.29 8.84
C SER A 143 17.95 14.07 10.09
N ASP A 144 17.51 14.64 11.21
CA ASP A 144 18.12 14.41 12.50
C ASP A 144 17.73 13.02 13.05
N PHE A 145 18.65 12.42 13.82
CA PHE A 145 18.39 11.17 14.50
C PHE A 145 17.73 11.44 15.86
N GLU A 146 16.54 10.90 16.04
CA GLU A 146 15.84 10.92 17.33
C GLU A 146 15.89 9.52 17.96
N ALA A 147 16.56 9.42 19.11
CA ALA A 147 16.65 8.15 19.84
C ALA A 147 15.32 7.86 20.56
N VAL A 148 14.82 6.64 20.42
CA VAL A 148 13.63 6.17 21.15
C VAL A 148 14.04 5.79 22.58
N PRO A 149 13.40 6.35 23.62
CA PRO A 149 13.69 6.01 25.00
C PRO A 149 13.55 4.50 25.27
N GLY A 150 14.60 3.89 25.80
CA GLY A 150 14.62 2.45 26.11
C GLY A 150 15.21 1.57 25.00
N LEU A 151 15.54 2.11 23.85
CA LEU A 151 16.32 1.44 22.81
C LEU A 151 17.80 1.88 22.84
N PRO A 152 18.72 1.08 22.30
CA PRO A 152 20.08 1.54 22.07
C PRO A 152 20.10 2.79 21.18
N GLU A 153 21.01 3.74 21.46
CA GLU A 153 21.20 4.93 20.63
C GLU A 153 21.84 4.57 19.28
N SER A 154 21.05 3.97 18.41
CA SER A 154 21.46 3.50 17.10
C SER A 154 20.30 3.64 16.11
N VAL A 155 20.58 4.26 14.96
CA VAL A 155 19.62 4.39 13.87
C VAL A 155 19.03 3.03 13.47
N PHE A 156 19.85 2.01 13.38
CA PHE A 156 19.40 0.65 13.03
C PHE A 156 18.49 0.03 14.09
N ALA A 157 18.70 0.34 15.38
CA ALA A 157 17.84 -0.17 16.44
C ALA A 157 16.48 0.53 16.42
N THR A 158 16.47 1.84 16.26
CA THR A 158 15.25 2.66 16.18
C THR A 158 14.43 2.30 14.96
N GLU A 159 15.01 2.35 13.76
CA GLU A 159 14.32 2.05 12.51
C GLU A 159 13.91 0.56 12.41
N GLY A 160 14.73 -0.35 12.91
CA GLY A 160 14.37 -1.76 12.97
C GLY A 160 13.21 -2.05 13.92
N PHE A 161 13.10 -1.31 15.03
CA PHE A 161 11.95 -1.39 15.93
C PHE A 161 10.69 -0.81 15.27
N ALA A 162 10.77 0.37 14.65
CA ALA A 162 9.69 0.99 13.89
C ALA A 162 9.17 0.04 12.81
N PHE A 163 10.05 -0.54 12.01
CA PHE A 163 9.72 -1.54 11.00
C PHE A 163 8.93 -2.73 11.57
N LEU A 164 9.38 -3.30 12.68
CA LEU A 164 8.68 -4.42 13.32
C LEU A 164 7.30 -4.01 13.84
N ASN A 165 7.21 -2.83 14.44
CA ASN A 165 5.94 -2.26 14.91
C ASN A 165 4.95 -2.09 13.77
N ASP A 166 5.38 -1.49 12.66
CA ASP A 166 4.54 -1.23 11.51
C ASP A 166 4.10 -2.51 10.80
N VAL A 167 4.98 -3.48 10.67
CA VAL A 167 4.60 -4.80 10.11
C VAL A 167 3.58 -5.50 11.01
N LEU A 168 3.73 -5.44 12.33
CA LEU A 168 2.82 -6.12 13.27
C LEU A 168 1.47 -5.42 13.36
N PHE A 169 1.46 -4.11 13.61
CA PHE A 169 0.20 -3.36 13.82
C PHE A 169 -0.42 -2.92 12.49
N SER A 170 0.27 -2.12 11.69
CA SER A 170 -0.26 -1.69 10.40
C SER A 170 -0.45 -2.88 9.46
N GLY A 171 0.56 -3.73 9.33
CA GLY A 171 0.57 -4.84 8.40
C GLY A 171 -0.42 -5.95 8.75
N ILE A 172 -0.31 -6.54 9.93
CA ILE A 172 -1.13 -7.71 10.28
C ILE A 172 -2.54 -7.28 10.69
N LEU A 173 -2.65 -6.34 11.63
CA LEU A 173 -3.93 -6.01 12.23
C LEU A 173 -4.82 -5.18 11.29
N PHE A 174 -4.28 -4.11 10.72
CA PHE A 174 -5.08 -3.14 9.95
C PHE A 174 -5.04 -3.37 8.44
N CYS A 175 -4.06 -4.09 7.90
CA CYS A 175 -4.01 -4.38 6.47
C CYS A 175 -4.40 -5.82 6.13
N MET A 176 -3.69 -6.80 6.69
CA MET A 176 -3.90 -8.20 6.35
C MET A 176 -5.30 -8.70 6.76
N LEU A 177 -5.72 -8.42 8.01
CA LEU A 177 -7.03 -8.93 8.49
C LEU A 177 -8.21 -8.38 7.67
N PRO A 178 -8.37 -7.05 7.45
CA PRO A 178 -9.47 -6.56 6.62
C PRO A 178 -9.39 -7.09 5.18
N THR A 179 -8.20 -7.14 4.59
CA THR A 179 -8.00 -7.65 3.22
C THR A 179 -8.40 -9.12 3.10
N LEU A 180 -8.04 -9.94 4.10
CA LEU A 180 -8.40 -11.37 4.18
C LEU A 180 -9.91 -11.61 4.17
N PHE A 181 -10.68 -10.70 4.76
CA PHE A 181 -12.15 -10.80 4.77
C PHE A 181 -12.76 -10.19 3.52
N LEU A 182 -12.29 -9.04 3.10
CA LEU A 182 -12.91 -8.26 2.02
C LEU A 182 -12.64 -8.86 0.64
N VAL A 183 -11.42 -9.27 0.33
CA VAL A 183 -11.07 -9.76 -1.01
C VAL A 183 -11.90 -10.98 -1.41
N PRO A 184 -11.96 -12.08 -0.64
CA PRO A 184 -12.76 -13.24 -1.03
C PRO A 184 -14.26 -12.96 -1.05
N LYS A 185 -14.74 -12.04 -0.19
CA LYS A 185 -16.16 -11.69 -0.09
C LYS A 185 -16.63 -10.81 -1.25
N LEU A 186 -15.79 -9.93 -1.72
CA LEU A 186 -16.08 -8.97 -2.78
C LEU A 186 -15.79 -9.55 -4.18
N TYR A 187 -14.89 -10.52 -4.28
CA TYR A 187 -14.49 -11.14 -5.54
C TYR A 187 -15.70 -11.67 -6.33
N GLY A 188 -15.77 -11.28 -7.59
CA GLY A 188 -16.86 -11.61 -8.50
C GLY A 188 -18.13 -10.78 -8.31
N LYS A 189 -18.18 -9.88 -7.33
CA LYS A 189 -19.35 -9.04 -7.05
C LYS A 189 -19.14 -7.58 -7.46
N ILE A 190 -17.95 -7.04 -7.21
CA ILE A 190 -17.69 -5.62 -7.47
C ILE A 190 -17.03 -5.39 -8.84
N GLU A 191 -16.34 -6.36 -9.42
CA GLU A 191 -15.71 -6.22 -10.73
C GLU A 191 -16.74 -5.95 -11.83
N PRO A 192 -17.92 -6.62 -11.87
CA PRO A 192 -18.96 -6.31 -12.86
C PRO A 192 -19.50 -4.88 -12.76
N LEU A 193 -19.48 -4.25 -11.56
CA LEU A 193 -19.92 -2.86 -11.39
C LEU A 193 -19.05 -1.87 -12.16
N LEU A 194 -17.78 -2.22 -12.38
CA LEU A 194 -16.85 -1.45 -13.21
C LEU A 194 -16.76 -1.98 -14.65
N GLY A 195 -17.68 -2.88 -15.05
CA GLY A 195 -17.66 -3.53 -16.35
C GLY A 195 -16.45 -4.45 -16.57
N MET A 196 -15.83 -4.92 -15.48
CA MET A 196 -14.65 -5.78 -15.51
C MET A 196 -15.04 -7.25 -15.24
N GLN A 197 -14.25 -8.16 -15.77
CA GLN A 197 -14.36 -9.57 -15.41
C GLN A 197 -13.46 -9.88 -14.20
N PRO A 198 -13.90 -10.77 -13.28
CA PRO A 198 -13.08 -11.22 -12.17
C PRO A 198 -11.75 -11.80 -12.67
N ARG A 199 -10.65 -11.47 -12.01
CA ARG A 199 -9.32 -11.99 -12.33
C ARG A 199 -9.28 -13.51 -12.12
N THR A 200 -8.94 -14.25 -13.16
CA THR A 200 -8.71 -15.69 -13.08
C THR A 200 -7.22 -15.99 -12.95
N GLU A 201 -6.89 -17.17 -12.42
CA GLU A 201 -5.49 -17.62 -12.23
C GLU A 201 -4.63 -17.52 -13.49
N LYS A 202 -5.23 -17.71 -14.67
CA LYS A 202 -4.56 -17.57 -15.97
C LYS A 202 -4.13 -16.14 -16.31
N THR A 203 -4.82 -15.13 -15.79
CA THR A 203 -4.52 -13.70 -16.04
C THR A 203 -3.35 -13.20 -15.21
N ALA A 204 -3.07 -13.82 -14.07
CA ALA A 204 -2.03 -13.40 -13.14
C ALA A 204 -0.59 -13.75 -13.58
N LEU A 205 -0.43 -14.68 -14.54
CA LEU A 205 0.86 -15.26 -14.94
C LEU A 205 1.49 -14.66 -16.21
N GLU A 206 0.91 -13.60 -16.79
CA GLU A 206 1.51 -13.02 -17.99
C GLU A 206 2.72 -12.13 -17.69
N PRO A 207 3.83 -12.35 -18.41
CA PRO A 207 4.99 -11.46 -18.30
C PRO A 207 4.61 -10.05 -18.78
N ILE A 208 5.22 -9.05 -18.15
CA ILE A 208 5.10 -7.65 -18.53
C ILE A 208 5.52 -7.50 -19.99
N ASN A 209 4.58 -7.20 -20.85
CA ASN A 209 4.88 -6.94 -22.24
C ASN A 209 5.41 -5.51 -22.40
N LEU A 210 6.73 -5.36 -22.28
CA LEU A 210 7.46 -4.08 -22.40
C LEU A 210 7.31 -3.39 -23.78
N LYS A 211 6.60 -3.98 -24.72
CA LYS A 211 6.42 -3.43 -26.08
C LYS A 211 5.41 -2.27 -26.19
N VAL A 212 4.84 -1.80 -25.09
CA VAL A 212 3.83 -0.70 -25.09
C VAL A 212 4.43 0.64 -24.66
N ILE A 213 5.74 0.72 -24.39
CA ILE A 213 6.41 1.95 -23.91
C ILE A 213 7.40 2.49 -24.97
N VAL A 214 7.18 2.20 -26.26
CA VAL A 214 7.92 2.87 -27.35
C VAL A 214 6.91 3.46 -28.32
#